data_f1a756fde8884de216dfad631c9b1a21
#
_entry.id   f1a756fde8884de216dfad631c9b1a21
#
_cell.length_a   1.000
_cell.length_b   1.000
_cell.length_c   1.000
_cell.angle_alpha   90.00
_cell.angle_beta   90.00
_cell.angle_gamma   90.00
#
_symmetry.space_group_name_H-M   'P 1'
#
loop_
_entity.id
_entity.type
_entity.pdbx_description
1 polymer ?
#
loop_
_entity_poly.entity_id
_entity_poly.type
_entity_poly.pdbx_seq_one_letter_code
_entity_poly.pdbx_strand_id
1 'polypeptide(L)'
;MKSYNFDSLKFATEGLTGFGCTVIQDDVNLPSFMIPFNKRTNAQLFDGGSEKTHSAFIVDDVEYKRFFASKFINCIVDGRAYSWPGMDPAVNINYDQAMQACNAKGDGFHLLSMPERAVIDHLIYKSGFIPRGNTNYGKSHVSGYSYEAGEQTADESNG
;
A
#
# COMPACT_ATOMS: atom_id res chain seq x y z
N MET A 1 8.34 -18.39 18.64
CA MET A 1 7.92 -17.57 19.80
C MET A 1 6.63 -16.89 19.41
N LYS A 2 5.50 -17.23 20.00
CA LYS A 2 4.27 -16.46 19.73
C LYS A 2 4.51 -15.04 20.21
N SER A 3 4.47 -14.07 19.32
CA SER A 3 4.56 -12.66 19.68
C SER A 3 3.36 -12.35 20.57
N TYR A 4 3.60 -12.18 21.84
CA TYR A 4 2.60 -11.87 22.87
C TYR A 4 1.79 -10.61 22.59
N ASN A 5 2.18 -9.84 21.56
CA ASN A 5 1.62 -8.53 21.27
C ASN A 5 1.00 -8.39 19.88
N PHE A 6 1.03 -9.42 19.00
CA PHE A 6 0.48 -9.24 17.66
C PHE A 6 -1.02 -8.95 17.66
N ASP A 7 -1.79 -9.74 18.40
CA ASP A 7 -3.25 -9.56 18.49
C ASP A 7 -3.59 -8.21 19.12
N SER A 8 -2.84 -7.81 20.14
CA SER A 8 -2.98 -6.50 20.79
C SER A 8 -2.61 -5.36 19.86
N LEU A 9 -1.52 -5.49 19.09
CA LEU A 9 -1.10 -4.51 18.11
C LEU A 9 -2.15 -4.37 17.00
N LYS A 10 -2.63 -5.48 16.48
CA LYS A 10 -3.67 -5.50 15.45
C LYS A 10 -4.96 -4.87 15.96
N PHE A 11 -5.44 -5.29 17.14
CA PHE A 11 -6.65 -4.74 17.75
C PHE A 11 -6.53 -3.23 17.98
N ALA A 12 -5.40 -2.76 18.53
CA ALA A 12 -5.17 -1.35 18.76
C ALA A 12 -5.12 -0.57 17.43
N THR A 13 -4.42 -1.09 16.40
CA THR A 13 -4.34 -0.46 15.10
C THR A 13 -5.71 -0.33 14.45
N GLU A 14 -6.48 -1.42 14.43
CA GLU A 14 -7.83 -1.43 13.85
C GLU A 14 -8.78 -0.51 14.61
N GLY A 15 -8.75 -0.53 15.94
CA GLY A 15 -9.60 0.30 16.79
C GLY A 15 -9.30 1.80 16.65
N LEU A 16 -8.02 2.19 16.71
CA LEU A 16 -7.61 3.58 16.60
C LEU A 16 -7.84 4.17 15.20
N THR A 17 -7.83 3.35 14.16
CA THR A 17 -8.00 3.80 12.77
C THR A 17 -9.43 3.60 12.25
N GLY A 18 -10.36 3.13 13.06
CA GLY A 18 -11.71 2.79 12.62
C GLY A 18 -11.70 1.75 11.49
N PHE A 19 -10.83 0.75 11.59
CA PHE A 19 -10.56 -0.27 10.57
C PHE A 19 -9.99 0.24 9.24
N GLY A 20 -9.51 1.48 9.21
CA GLY A 20 -8.81 2.05 8.04
C GLY A 20 -7.40 1.50 7.85
N CYS A 21 -6.82 0.88 8.89
CA CYS A 21 -5.52 0.22 8.85
C CYS A 21 -5.60 -1.09 9.63
N THR A 22 -4.82 -2.07 9.22
CA THR A 22 -4.66 -3.35 9.92
C THR A 22 -3.20 -3.77 9.96
N VAL A 23 -2.91 -4.86 10.67
CA VAL A 23 -1.56 -5.45 10.70
C VAL A 23 -1.64 -6.88 10.19
N ILE A 24 -0.73 -7.23 9.28
CA ILE A 24 -0.60 -8.57 8.70
C ILE A 24 0.79 -9.10 9.03
N GLN A 25 0.86 -10.34 9.47
CA GLN A 25 2.14 -11.04 9.68
C GLN A 25 2.57 -11.79 8.42
N ASP A 26 3.88 -11.84 8.23
CA ASP A 26 4.50 -12.71 7.23
C ASP A 26 4.75 -14.14 7.78
N ASP A 27 5.42 -14.98 7.00
CA ASP A 27 5.71 -16.38 7.35
C ASP A 27 6.70 -16.54 8.51
N VAL A 28 7.43 -15.49 8.88
CA VAL A 28 8.31 -15.45 10.06
C VAL A 28 7.70 -14.69 11.25
N ASN A 29 6.41 -14.38 11.17
CA ASN A 29 5.61 -13.68 12.19
C ASN A 29 6.02 -12.22 12.43
N LEU A 30 6.60 -11.54 11.43
CA LEU A 30 6.87 -10.12 11.50
C LEU A 30 5.69 -9.32 10.92
N PRO A 31 5.28 -8.23 11.61
CA PRO A 31 4.10 -7.47 11.22
C PRO A 31 4.40 -6.50 10.07
N SER A 32 3.38 -6.17 9.27
CA SER A 32 3.35 -5.03 8.36
C SER A 32 2.04 -4.26 8.55
N PHE A 33 2.11 -2.94 8.57
CA PHE A 33 0.93 -2.08 8.62
C PHE A 33 0.35 -1.92 7.22
N MET A 34 -0.92 -2.28 7.06
CA MET A 34 -1.57 -2.40 5.76
C MET A 34 -2.92 -1.66 5.75
N ILE A 35 -3.26 -1.12 4.59
CA ILE A 35 -4.56 -0.52 4.32
C ILE A 35 -5.41 -1.54 3.57
N PRO A 36 -6.60 -1.91 4.10
CA PRO A 36 -7.51 -2.83 3.43
C PRO A 36 -8.33 -2.10 2.35
N PHE A 37 -8.33 -2.63 1.14
CA PHE A 37 -9.20 -2.19 0.05
C PHE A 37 -10.27 -3.25 -0.20
N ASN A 38 -11.51 -2.94 0.16
CA ASN A 38 -12.63 -3.86 -0.01
C ASN A 38 -13.07 -3.94 -1.47
N LYS A 39 -13.56 -5.11 -1.88
CA LYS A 39 -14.07 -5.40 -3.22
C LYS A 39 -15.07 -4.35 -3.70
N ARG A 40 -14.87 -3.92 -4.95
CA ARG A 40 -15.72 -2.94 -5.64
C ARG A 40 -15.95 -3.35 -7.08
N THR A 41 -17.09 -2.90 -7.63
CA THR A 41 -17.35 -2.98 -9.06
C THR A 41 -16.70 -1.79 -9.79
N ASN A 42 -16.56 -1.88 -11.10
CA ASN A 42 -16.07 -0.77 -11.90
C ASN A 42 -16.98 0.47 -11.76
N ALA A 43 -18.30 0.28 -11.72
CA ALA A 43 -19.27 1.37 -11.53
C ALA A 43 -19.11 2.09 -10.18
N GLN A 44 -18.62 1.39 -9.15
CA GLN A 44 -18.32 1.99 -7.86
C GLN A 44 -17.02 2.80 -7.86
N LEU A 45 -16.13 2.57 -8.81
CA LEU A 45 -14.83 3.22 -8.90
C LEU A 45 -14.84 4.43 -9.84
N PHE A 46 -15.52 4.34 -10.99
CA PHE A 46 -15.53 5.41 -12.00
C PHE A 46 -16.85 5.48 -12.75
N ASP A 47 -17.16 6.66 -13.26
CA ASP A 47 -18.40 6.91 -14.01
C ASP A 47 -18.39 6.15 -15.34
N GLY A 48 -19.52 5.52 -15.67
CA GLY A 48 -19.65 4.68 -16.85
C GLY A 48 -19.03 3.28 -16.71
N GLY A 49 -18.53 2.93 -15.54
CA GLY A 49 -18.03 1.59 -15.25
C GLY A 49 -19.17 0.54 -15.25
N SER A 50 -18.80 -0.70 -15.54
CA SER A 50 -19.72 -1.85 -15.48
C SER A 50 -19.95 -2.30 -14.04
N GLU A 51 -21.05 -3.06 -13.83
CA GLU A 51 -21.34 -3.69 -12.53
C GLU A 51 -20.47 -4.91 -12.23
N LYS A 52 -19.54 -5.25 -13.13
CA LYS A 52 -18.60 -6.35 -12.89
C LYS A 52 -17.58 -5.97 -11.81
N THR A 53 -17.16 -6.95 -11.03
CA THR A 53 -16.05 -6.83 -10.09
C THR A 53 -14.80 -6.31 -10.81
N HIS A 54 -14.13 -5.31 -10.22
CA HIS A 54 -12.89 -4.80 -10.76
C HIS A 54 -11.77 -5.87 -10.69
N SER A 55 -10.95 -5.93 -11.72
CA SER A 55 -9.92 -6.97 -11.89
C SER A 55 -8.90 -7.07 -10.76
N ALA A 56 -8.70 -6.01 -10.00
CA ALA A 56 -7.87 -6.03 -8.79
C ALA A 56 -8.33 -7.03 -7.72
N PHE A 57 -9.58 -7.46 -7.78
CA PHE A 57 -10.15 -8.40 -6.81
C PHE A 57 -10.33 -9.79 -7.39
N ILE A 58 -9.74 -10.06 -8.56
CA ILE A 58 -9.82 -11.36 -9.24
C ILE A 58 -8.40 -11.84 -9.50
N VAL A 59 -8.06 -12.98 -8.94
CA VAL A 59 -6.76 -13.66 -9.16
C VAL A 59 -7.08 -15.11 -9.55
N ASP A 60 -6.57 -15.55 -10.68
CA ASP A 60 -6.79 -16.91 -11.23
C ASP A 60 -8.28 -17.29 -11.24
N ASP A 61 -9.13 -16.38 -11.75
CA ASP A 61 -10.59 -16.50 -11.83
C ASP A 61 -11.31 -16.63 -10.46
N VAL A 62 -10.61 -16.40 -9.36
CA VAL A 62 -11.18 -16.38 -8.00
C VAL A 62 -11.38 -14.94 -7.54
N GLU A 63 -12.61 -14.63 -7.08
CA GLU A 63 -12.91 -13.33 -6.50
C GLU A 63 -12.53 -13.26 -5.01
N TYR A 64 -11.74 -12.24 -4.65
CA TYR A 64 -11.35 -11.94 -3.28
C TYR A 64 -12.17 -10.78 -2.70
N LYS A 65 -12.46 -10.85 -1.41
CA LYS A 65 -13.23 -9.83 -0.70
C LYS A 65 -12.48 -8.52 -0.56
N ARG A 66 -11.15 -8.55 -0.57
CA ARG A 66 -10.26 -7.39 -0.41
C ARG A 66 -8.83 -7.73 -0.81
N PHE A 67 -8.06 -6.69 -1.12
CA PHE A 67 -6.60 -6.75 -1.11
C PHE A 67 -6.06 -5.74 -0.08
N PHE A 68 -4.75 -5.77 0.15
CA PHE A 68 -4.09 -4.90 1.12
C PHE A 68 -2.91 -4.21 0.46
N ALA A 69 -2.76 -2.91 0.70
CA ALA A 69 -1.56 -2.18 0.31
C ALA A 69 -0.79 -1.71 1.55
N SER A 70 0.51 -1.58 1.42
CA SER A 70 1.37 -1.03 2.47
C SER A 70 0.93 0.38 2.85
N LYS A 71 0.82 0.64 4.15
CA LYS A 71 0.51 1.99 4.64
C LYS A 71 1.70 2.93 4.49
N PHE A 72 2.90 2.43 4.75
CA PHE A 72 4.15 3.18 4.64
C PHE A 72 4.95 2.68 3.45
N ILE A 73 5.82 3.53 2.90
CA ILE A 73 6.81 3.08 1.91
C ILE A 73 7.66 2.00 2.56
N ASN A 74 7.87 0.90 1.85
CA ASN A 74 8.53 -0.25 2.44
C ASN A 74 10.02 -0.02 2.69
N CYS A 75 10.48 -0.40 3.87
CA CYS A 75 11.88 -0.69 4.16
C CYS A 75 12.21 -2.14 3.82
N ILE A 76 13.48 -2.48 3.69
CA ILE A 76 13.94 -3.87 3.52
C ILE A 76 14.77 -4.26 4.74
N VAL A 77 14.33 -5.32 5.41
CA VAL A 77 15.02 -5.92 6.56
C VAL A 77 15.20 -7.41 6.27
N ASP A 78 16.42 -7.89 6.36
CA ASP A 78 16.78 -9.29 6.09
C ASP A 78 16.24 -9.81 4.73
N GLY A 79 16.29 -8.93 3.71
CA GLY A 79 15.82 -9.25 2.36
C GLY A 79 14.31 -9.26 2.18
N ARG A 80 13.52 -8.81 3.15
CA ARG A 80 12.05 -8.79 3.15
C ARG A 80 11.52 -7.37 3.23
N ALA A 81 10.46 -7.06 2.49
CA ALA A 81 9.86 -5.73 2.44
C ALA A 81 8.80 -5.55 3.55
N TYR A 82 8.97 -4.53 4.39
CA TYR A 82 8.05 -4.24 5.50
C TYR A 82 7.48 -2.83 5.42
N SER A 83 6.21 -2.71 5.71
CA SER A 83 5.52 -1.43 5.90
C SER A 83 5.56 -1.06 7.38
N TRP A 84 6.62 -0.38 7.81
CA TRP A 84 6.83 0.04 9.19
C TRP A 84 6.91 1.56 9.32
N PRO A 85 6.32 2.15 10.36
CA PRO A 85 6.45 3.58 10.60
C PRO A 85 7.87 3.92 11.06
N GLY A 86 8.36 5.10 10.67
CA GLY A 86 9.64 5.65 11.12
C GLY A 86 10.88 4.92 10.60
N MET A 87 10.73 4.08 9.58
CA MET A 87 11.85 3.40 8.92
C MET A 87 12.17 4.08 7.60
N ASP A 88 13.47 4.20 7.29
CA ASP A 88 13.91 4.72 6.02
C ASP A 88 13.40 3.85 4.86
N PRO A 89 12.83 4.44 3.81
CA PRO A 89 12.39 3.71 2.63
C PRO A 89 13.54 2.98 1.96
N ALA A 90 13.26 1.83 1.37
CA ALA A 90 14.22 1.12 0.54
C ALA A 90 14.57 1.96 -0.70
N VAL A 91 15.85 2.25 -0.89
CA VAL A 91 16.38 3.04 -2.00
C VAL A 91 17.42 2.24 -2.79
N ASN A 92 17.74 2.69 -4.00
CA ASN A 92 18.75 2.07 -4.86
C ASN A 92 18.49 0.58 -5.14
N ILE A 93 17.23 0.18 -5.26
CA ILE A 93 16.80 -1.16 -5.64
C ILE A 93 16.19 -1.15 -7.04
N ASN A 94 16.39 -2.22 -7.78
CA ASN A 94 15.73 -2.44 -9.06
C ASN A 94 14.42 -3.22 -8.87
N TYR A 95 13.66 -3.39 -9.97
CA TYR A 95 12.37 -4.09 -9.95
C TYR A 95 12.48 -5.52 -9.42
N ASP A 96 13.49 -6.27 -9.86
CA ASP A 96 13.66 -7.68 -9.47
C ASP A 96 13.96 -7.80 -7.97
N GLN A 97 14.79 -6.92 -7.44
CA GLN A 97 15.09 -6.87 -6.00
C GLN A 97 13.85 -6.51 -5.19
N ALA A 98 13.06 -5.55 -5.64
CA ALA A 98 11.81 -5.19 -4.98
C ALA A 98 10.80 -6.35 -5.00
N MET A 99 10.64 -7.01 -6.14
CA MET A 99 9.78 -8.19 -6.29
C MET A 99 10.22 -9.33 -5.36
N GLN A 100 11.53 -9.63 -5.35
CA GLN A 100 12.09 -10.66 -4.46
C GLN A 100 11.85 -10.34 -2.99
N ALA A 101 12.03 -9.08 -2.57
CA ALA A 101 11.82 -8.67 -1.18
C ALA A 101 10.35 -8.78 -0.76
N CYS A 102 9.40 -8.53 -1.65
CA CYS A 102 7.98 -8.76 -1.37
C CYS A 102 7.65 -10.25 -1.27
N ASN A 103 8.08 -11.04 -2.26
CA ASN A 103 7.80 -12.48 -2.32
C ASN A 103 8.46 -13.26 -1.18
N ALA A 104 9.60 -12.78 -0.68
CA ALA A 104 10.30 -13.40 0.46
C ALA A 104 9.48 -13.41 1.76
N LYS A 105 8.38 -12.67 1.84
CA LYS A 105 7.48 -12.63 3.01
C LYS A 105 6.50 -13.80 3.08
N GLY A 106 6.43 -14.60 2.04
CA GLY A 106 5.50 -15.73 1.94
C GLY A 106 4.35 -15.48 0.96
N ASP A 107 3.47 -16.45 0.86
CA ASP A 107 2.38 -16.45 -0.12
C ASP A 107 1.46 -15.24 0.01
N GLY A 108 1.10 -14.67 -1.13
CA GLY A 108 0.19 -13.52 -1.21
C GLY A 108 0.86 -12.15 -1.08
N PHE A 109 2.13 -12.07 -0.66
CA PHE A 109 2.88 -10.82 -0.69
C PHE A 109 3.52 -10.60 -2.06
N HIS A 110 3.22 -9.47 -2.68
CA HIS A 110 3.71 -9.13 -4.02
C HIS A 110 3.86 -7.61 -4.17
N LEU A 111 4.51 -7.17 -5.25
CA LEU A 111 4.49 -5.76 -5.64
C LEU A 111 3.08 -5.37 -6.05
N LEU A 112 2.68 -4.15 -5.72
CA LEU A 112 1.38 -3.60 -6.09
C LEU A 112 1.19 -3.71 -7.61
N SER A 113 0.15 -4.42 -8.03
CA SER A 113 -0.18 -4.60 -9.44
C SER A 113 -0.85 -3.37 -10.03
N MET A 114 -0.83 -3.23 -11.36
CA MET A 114 -1.51 -2.12 -12.03
C MET A 114 -3.03 -2.05 -11.74
N PRO A 115 -3.78 -3.17 -11.73
CA PRO A 115 -5.18 -3.14 -11.33
C PRO A 115 -5.42 -2.65 -9.89
N GLU A 116 -4.59 -3.09 -8.94
CA GLU A 116 -4.68 -2.64 -7.55
C GLU A 116 -4.36 -1.15 -7.43
N ARG A 117 -3.33 -0.68 -8.13
CA ARG A 117 -2.99 0.74 -8.20
C ARG A 117 -4.15 1.55 -8.78
N ALA A 118 -4.81 1.08 -9.83
CA ALA A 118 -5.96 1.75 -10.42
C ALA A 118 -7.11 1.93 -9.41
N VAL A 119 -7.40 0.92 -8.58
CA VAL A 119 -8.41 1.05 -7.50
C VAL A 119 -8.04 2.17 -6.55
N ILE A 120 -6.78 2.23 -6.11
CA ILE A 120 -6.29 3.26 -5.19
C ILE A 120 -6.45 4.65 -5.83
N ASP A 121 -5.98 4.83 -7.05
CA ASP A 121 -6.04 6.10 -7.76
C ASP A 121 -7.50 6.56 -7.96
N HIS A 122 -8.41 5.68 -8.37
CA HIS A 122 -9.83 6.01 -8.50
C HIS A 122 -10.47 6.44 -7.17
N LEU A 123 -10.13 5.79 -6.07
CA LEU A 123 -10.63 6.18 -4.75
C LEU A 123 -10.09 7.55 -4.32
N ILE A 124 -8.83 7.84 -4.62
CA ILE A 124 -8.23 9.16 -4.35
C ILE A 124 -8.93 10.22 -5.21
N TYR A 125 -9.15 9.97 -6.50
CA TYR A 125 -9.90 10.88 -7.37
C TYR A 125 -11.31 11.16 -6.86
N LYS A 126 -12.03 10.13 -6.42
CA LYS A 126 -13.37 10.28 -5.84
C LYS A 126 -13.39 11.09 -4.54
N SER A 127 -12.28 11.12 -3.80
CA SER A 127 -12.15 11.99 -2.63
C SER A 127 -11.89 13.47 -2.98
N GLY A 128 -11.78 13.79 -4.27
CA GLY A 128 -11.48 15.14 -4.76
C GLY A 128 -10.01 15.51 -4.73
N PHE A 129 -9.14 14.53 -4.50
CA PHE A 129 -7.69 14.72 -4.46
C PHE A 129 -7.02 14.16 -5.70
N ILE A 130 -6.06 14.89 -6.27
CA ILE A 130 -5.23 14.42 -7.37
C ILE A 130 -3.86 14.04 -6.80
N PRO A 131 -3.50 12.76 -6.78
CA PRO A 131 -2.20 12.34 -6.27
C PRO A 131 -1.10 12.90 -7.17
N ARG A 132 -0.15 13.57 -6.56
CA ARG A 132 1.02 14.07 -7.26
C ARG A 132 2.09 13.00 -7.18
N GLY A 133 2.59 12.56 -8.33
CA GLY A 133 3.64 11.56 -8.39
C GLY A 133 4.95 12.07 -7.79
N ASN A 134 5.80 11.15 -7.35
CA ASN A 134 7.15 11.46 -6.96
C ASN A 134 7.93 12.01 -8.17
N THR A 135 8.53 13.17 -8.00
CA THR A 135 9.34 13.82 -9.02
C THR A 135 10.71 14.16 -8.46
N ASN A 136 11.66 14.48 -9.33
CA ASN A 136 12.98 14.90 -8.88
C ASN A 136 12.90 16.07 -7.91
N TYR A 137 13.53 15.92 -6.77
CA TYR A 137 13.63 16.96 -5.72
C TYR A 137 12.28 17.46 -5.20
N GLY A 138 11.30 16.60 -5.08
CA GLY A 138 9.99 16.96 -4.53
C GLY A 138 9.15 17.90 -5.40
N LYS A 139 9.51 18.09 -6.68
CA LYS A 139 8.74 18.94 -7.58
C LYS A 139 7.55 18.18 -8.16
N SER A 140 6.41 18.86 -8.24
CA SER A 140 5.27 18.32 -8.99
C SER A 140 5.56 18.36 -10.49
N HIS A 141 5.06 17.37 -11.25
CA HIS A 141 5.04 17.39 -12.70
C HIS A 141 4.04 18.44 -13.27
N VAL A 142 3.19 18.98 -12.44
CA VAL A 142 2.29 20.08 -12.81
C VAL A 142 3.08 21.37 -12.77
N SER A 143 3.15 22.06 -13.92
CA SER A 143 3.87 23.35 -14.06
C SER A 143 3.43 24.36 -13.00
N GLY A 144 4.38 24.99 -12.34
CA GLY A 144 4.14 26.00 -11.32
C GLY A 144 4.00 25.47 -9.89
N TYR A 145 3.97 24.15 -9.70
CA TYR A 145 3.98 23.56 -8.37
C TYR A 145 5.38 23.02 -8.05
N SER A 146 5.94 23.49 -6.96
CA SER A 146 7.12 22.90 -6.31
C SER A 146 6.81 22.71 -4.85
N TYR A 147 7.36 21.68 -4.26
CA TYR A 147 7.33 21.50 -2.81
C TYR A 147 8.52 22.25 -2.21
N GLU A 148 8.32 22.86 -1.07
CA GLU A 148 9.42 23.35 -0.27
C GLU A 148 10.23 22.17 0.29
N ALA A 149 11.46 22.44 0.68
CA ALA A 149 12.28 21.43 1.35
C ALA A 149 11.59 21.02 2.66
N GLY A 150 11.34 19.75 2.84
CA GLY A 150 10.57 19.20 3.96
C GLY A 150 9.13 18.84 3.63
N GLU A 151 8.60 19.30 2.50
CA GLU A 151 7.29 18.86 1.97
C GLU A 151 7.41 17.68 1.00
N GLN A 152 8.51 16.97 1.07
CA GLN A 152 8.75 15.84 0.19
C GLN A 152 8.03 14.62 0.72
N THR A 153 7.25 14.04 -0.16
CA THR A 153 6.45 12.87 0.15
C THR A 153 7.24 11.69 0.71
N ALA A 154 8.52 11.59 0.39
CA ALA A 154 9.35 10.51 0.90
C ALA A 154 9.55 10.60 2.41
N ASP A 155 9.66 11.80 2.94
CA ASP A 155 9.87 12.01 4.37
C ASP A 155 8.56 11.90 5.12
N GLU A 156 7.52 12.52 4.59
CA GLU A 156 6.21 12.48 5.20
C GLU A 156 5.54 11.12 5.04
N SER A 157 5.87 10.39 4.01
CA SER A 157 5.37 9.02 3.87
C SER A 157 5.89 8.09 4.94
N ASN A 158 6.92 8.49 5.65
CA ASN A 158 7.37 7.81 6.84
C ASN A 158 6.41 8.05 8.01
N GLY A 159 5.59 9.06 7.91
CA GLY A 159 4.59 9.40 8.89
C GLY A 159 3.23 8.79 8.62
#